data_50adeafeb22b938dba806b7547aa9478
#
_entry.id   50adeafeb22b938dba806b7547aa9478
#
_cell.length_a   1.000
_cell.length_b   1.000
_cell.length_c   1.000
_cell.angle_alpha   90.00
_cell.angle_beta   90.00
_cell.angle_gamma   90.00
#
_symmetry.space_group_name_H-M   'P 1'
#
loop_
_entity.id
_entity.type
_entity.pdbx_description
1 polymer ?
#
loop_
_entity_poly.entity_id
_entity_poly.type
_entity_poly.pdbx_seq_one_letter_code
_entity_poly.pdbx_strand_id
1 'polypeptide(L)'
;MAIASVAGPTLAAGILSVASWPWLFAINVPVGVVTFFMGRRYLPDNAVRVLGHRFSWKEALLNAATFGLFIGCVEAYSHDVPVTWVLGGIVSFVIIGTFYVRMQLRERYPMLPFDLLKIPIFSMSVVTSILSFTAQMLSLVAMPFLLATTFHYDAVGTGLLMTSWPLVIVFVAPLAGLMIGKVHPGILGGVGLTIMSVGCFCLSFIPTETGHFGLVWRLMLCGMGFGLFQSPNNHMLLSSAPPQRTGSASGMLATARLIGQTVGAALVALLFHLYGDSAPHDAMLLAGILTLCGAFSSCCRLKVSMPK
;
A
#
# COMPACT_ATOMS: atom_id res chain seq x y z
N MET A 1 5.22 -2.99 12.12
CA MET A 1 5.49 -2.40 10.80
C MET A 1 6.00 -0.96 10.91
N ALA A 2 5.30 -0.04 11.57
CA ALA A 2 5.68 1.39 11.62
C ALA A 2 7.12 1.63 12.14
N ILE A 3 7.57 0.97 13.21
CA ILE A 3 8.95 1.09 13.74
C ILE A 3 9.99 0.65 12.70
N ALA A 4 9.73 -0.44 11.99
CA ALA A 4 10.63 -0.92 10.94
C ALA A 4 10.71 0.07 9.74
N SER A 5 9.61 0.75 9.43
CA SER A 5 9.58 1.75 8.36
C SER A 5 10.36 3.02 8.72
N VAL A 6 10.43 3.40 10.00
CA VAL A 6 11.28 4.51 10.48
C VAL A 6 12.75 4.11 10.50
N ALA A 7 13.04 2.92 11.04
CA ALA A 7 14.41 2.42 11.17
C ALA A 7 15.06 2.11 9.81
N GLY A 8 14.27 1.73 8.79
CA GLY A 8 14.74 1.30 7.49
C GLY A 8 15.70 2.29 6.81
N PRO A 9 15.27 3.52 6.51
CA PRO A 9 16.13 4.52 5.85
C PRO A 9 17.38 4.85 6.64
N THR A 10 17.26 5.00 7.97
CA THR A 10 18.40 5.32 8.86
C THR A 10 19.40 4.17 8.93
N LEU A 11 18.91 2.91 9.06
CA LEU A 11 19.77 1.73 9.04
C LEU A 11 20.44 1.55 7.67
N ALA A 12 19.70 1.78 6.58
CA ALA A 12 20.25 1.70 5.23
C ALA A 12 21.38 2.73 5.03
N ALA A 13 21.18 3.98 5.42
CA ALA A 13 22.19 5.02 5.36
C ALA A 13 23.42 4.66 6.23
N GLY A 14 23.20 4.16 7.44
CA GLY A 14 24.27 3.70 8.34
C GLY A 14 25.07 2.53 7.75
N ILE A 15 24.42 1.54 7.14
CA ILE A 15 25.11 0.41 6.49
C ILE A 15 25.91 0.89 5.29
N LEU A 16 25.32 1.73 4.42
CA LEU A 16 25.99 2.22 3.21
C LEU A 16 27.16 3.15 3.51
N SER A 17 27.22 3.78 4.69
CA SER A 17 28.38 4.59 5.09
C SER A 17 29.64 3.76 5.42
N VAL A 18 29.48 2.49 5.78
CA VAL A 18 30.60 1.61 6.21
C VAL A 18 30.71 0.33 5.38
N ALA A 19 29.70 -0.02 4.58
CA ALA A 19 29.63 -1.26 3.81
C ALA A 19 28.97 -1.07 2.45
N SER A 20 29.10 -2.06 1.55
CA SER A 20 28.49 -2.05 0.22
C SER A 20 27.00 -2.48 0.26
N TRP A 21 26.27 -2.17 -0.80
CA TRP A 21 24.81 -2.44 -0.92
C TRP A 21 24.35 -3.88 -0.63
N PRO A 22 25.13 -4.97 -0.87
CA PRO A 22 24.70 -6.32 -0.53
C PRO A 22 24.42 -6.52 0.96
N TRP A 23 25.07 -5.75 1.84
CA TRP A 23 24.87 -5.82 3.28
C TRP A 23 23.47 -5.37 3.72
N LEU A 24 22.78 -4.54 2.90
CA LEU A 24 21.38 -4.18 3.12
C LEU A 24 20.46 -5.41 3.10
N PHE A 25 20.81 -6.41 2.30
CA PHE A 25 20.06 -7.66 2.23
C PHE A 25 20.56 -8.67 3.27
N ALA A 26 21.84 -8.71 3.52
CA ALA A 26 22.47 -9.63 4.48
C ALA A 26 21.91 -9.48 5.90
N ILE A 27 21.57 -8.25 6.33
CA ILE A 27 20.98 -8.00 7.66
C ILE A 27 19.60 -8.68 7.85
N ASN A 28 18.88 -8.97 6.76
CA ASN A 28 17.60 -9.66 6.85
C ASN A 28 17.77 -11.15 7.24
N VAL A 29 18.92 -11.75 7.00
CA VAL A 29 19.19 -13.16 7.31
C VAL A 29 19.14 -13.43 8.82
N PRO A 30 19.92 -12.74 9.69
CA PRO A 30 19.83 -12.95 11.13
C PRO A 30 18.45 -12.58 11.68
N VAL A 31 17.81 -11.51 11.20
CA VAL A 31 16.45 -11.12 11.62
C VAL A 31 15.44 -12.23 11.25
N GLY A 32 15.55 -12.80 10.04
CA GLY A 32 14.71 -13.91 9.59
C GLY A 32 14.89 -15.16 10.45
N VAL A 33 16.13 -15.52 10.78
CA VAL A 33 16.46 -16.66 11.65
C VAL A 33 15.85 -16.47 13.04
N VAL A 34 16.04 -15.32 13.67
CA VAL A 34 15.46 -15.01 14.99
C VAL A 34 13.93 -15.08 14.94
N THR A 35 13.32 -14.45 13.92
CA THR A 35 11.86 -14.46 13.74
C THR A 35 11.32 -15.87 13.53
N PHE A 36 12.03 -16.72 12.80
CA PHE A 36 11.64 -18.12 12.58
C PHE A 36 11.62 -18.91 13.92
N PHE A 37 12.66 -18.81 14.73
CA PHE A 37 12.72 -19.51 16.01
C PHE A 37 11.69 -18.96 17.01
N MET A 38 11.49 -17.64 17.05
CA MET A 38 10.44 -17.04 17.87
C MET A 38 9.05 -17.50 17.40
N GLY A 39 8.80 -17.52 16.11
CA GLY A 39 7.54 -18.00 15.54
C GLY A 39 7.25 -19.45 15.93
N ARG A 40 8.25 -20.34 15.81
CA ARG A 40 8.10 -21.75 16.24
C ARG A 40 7.80 -21.91 17.73
N ARG A 41 8.30 -21.01 18.56
CA ARG A 41 8.16 -21.11 20.02
C ARG A 41 6.87 -20.50 20.55
N TYR A 42 6.39 -19.40 19.96
CA TYR A 42 5.31 -18.59 20.53
C TYR A 42 4.01 -18.61 19.71
N LEU A 43 4.04 -19.07 18.46
CA LEU A 43 2.81 -19.19 17.70
C LEU A 43 1.99 -20.39 18.20
N PRO A 44 0.70 -20.19 18.53
CA PRO A 44 -0.19 -21.29 18.90
C PRO A 44 -0.41 -22.21 17.71
N ASP A 45 -0.61 -23.50 18.00
CA ASP A 45 -1.00 -24.47 16.99
C ASP A 45 -2.36 -24.09 16.37
N ASN A 46 -2.53 -24.41 15.08
CA ASN A 46 -3.79 -24.16 14.39
C ASN A 46 -4.93 -24.93 15.05
N ALA A 47 -5.83 -24.24 15.73
CA ALA A 47 -6.98 -24.83 16.43
C ALA A 47 -7.97 -25.52 15.48
N VAL A 48 -8.01 -25.14 14.21
CA VAL A 48 -8.90 -25.73 13.19
C VAL A 48 -8.07 -26.11 11.96
N ARG A 49 -7.68 -27.37 11.85
CA ARG A 49 -7.20 -27.93 10.58
C ARG A 49 -8.40 -28.33 9.75
N VAL A 50 -8.59 -27.66 8.63
CA VAL A 50 -9.53 -28.14 7.60
C VAL A 50 -8.87 -29.36 6.93
N LEU A 51 -9.23 -30.56 7.42
CA LEU A 51 -8.73 -31.82 6.89
C LEU A 51 -9.23 -31.99 5.44
N GLY A 52 -8.31 -32.26 4.52
CA GLY A 52 -8.64 -32.57 3.13
C GLY A 52 -8.43 -31.44 2.11
N HIS A 53 -8.07 -30.22 2.53
CA HIS A 53 -7.75 -29.15 1.59
C HIS A 53 -6.28 -29.23 1.16
N ARG A 54 -6.05 -29.58 -0.11
CA ARG A 54 -4.72 -29.57 -0.71
C ARG A 54 -4.45 -28.20 -1.32
N PHE A 55 -3.20 -27.72 -1.19
CA PHE A 55 -2.77 -26.48 -1.86
C PHE A 55 -2.91 -26.63 -3.39
N SER A 56 -3.63 -25.73 -4.02
CA SER A 56 -3.86 -25.74 -5.46
C SER A 56 -2.74 -24.98 -6.19
N TRP A 57 -1.77 -25.72 -6.70
CA TRP A 57 -0.69 -25.15 -7.52
C TRP A 57 -1.23 -24.44 -8.77
N LYS A 58 -2.36 -24.90 -9.33
CA LYS A 58 -2.99 -24.28 -10.49
C LYS A 58 -3.47 -22.86 -10.16
N GLU A 59 -4.11 -22.68 -9.01
CA GLU A 59 -4.58 -21.38 -8.56
C GLU A 59 -3.41 -20.43 -8.25
N ALA A 60 -2.35 -20.93 -7.62
CA ALA A 60 -1.15 -20.18 -7.33
C ALA A 60 -0.46 -19.70 -8.62
N LEU A 61 -0.33 -20.58 -9.62
CA LEU A 61 0.26 -20.23 -10.92
C LEU A 61 -0.59 -19.22 -11.70
N LEU A 62 -1.92 -19.39 -11.71
CA LEU A 62 -2.81 -18.42 -12.36
C LEU A 62 -2.79 -17.06 -11.68
N ASN A 63 -2.72 -17.04 -10.35
CA ASN A 63 -2.55 -15.81 -9.57
C ASN A 63 -1.24 -15.12 -9.95
N ALA A 64 -0.11 -15.86 -9.89
CA ALA A 64 1.20 -15.34 -10.25
C ALA A 64 1.25 -14.85 -11.70
N ALA A 65 0.66 -15.59 -12.65
CA ALA A 65 0.58 -15.19 -14.06
C ALA A 65 -0.26 -13.91 -14.25
N THR A 66 -1.40 -13.79 -13.54
CA THR A 66 -2.27 -12.60 -13.63
C THR A 66 -1.53 -11.35 -13.13
N PHE A 67 -0.92 -11.42 -11.95
CA PHE A 67 -0.17 -10.27 -11.40
C PHE A 67 1.11 -10.01 -12.18
N GLY A 68 1.82 -11.05 -12.61
CA GLY A 68 3.04 -10.91 -13.42
C GLY A 68 2.77 -10.25 -14.77
N LEU A 69 1.67 -10.60 -15.45
CA LEU A 69 1.26 -9.94 -16.69
C LEU A 69 0.85 -8.49 -16.45
N PHE A 70 0.11 -8.22 -15.38
CA PHE A 70 -0.27 -6.85 -15.04
C PHE A 70 0.94 -5.95 -14.83
N ILE A 71 1.89 -6.38 -13.98
CA ILE A 71 3.13 -5.66 -13.70
C ILE A 71 3.98 -5.53 -14.97
N GLY A 72 4.16 -6.64 -15.68
CA GLY A 72 4.97 -6.69 -16.91
C GLY A 72 4.43 -5.79 -18.03
N CYS A 73 3.12 -5.67 -18.19
CA CYS A 73 2.53 -4.74 -19.16
C CYS A 73 2.81 -3.27 -18.82
N VAL A 74 2.74 -2.94 -17.53
CA VAL A 74 3.02 -1.57 -17.07
C VAL A 74 4.49 -1.25 -17.26
N GLU A 75 5.38 -2.15 -16.88
CA GLU A 75 6.83 -1.99 -17.04
C GLU A 75 7.22 -1.92 -18.52
N ALA A 76 6.67 -2.80 -19.37
CA ALA A 76 6.92 -2.79 -20.81
C ALA A 76 6.52 -1.46 -21.46
N TYR A 77 5.41 -0.86 -21.02
CA TYR A 77 4.99 0.46 -21.50
C TYR A 77 5.98 1.56 -21.08
N SER A 78 6.51 1.51 -19.86
CA SER A 78 7.48 2.49 -19.33
C SER A 78 8.86 2.38 -19.98
N HIS A 79 9.19 1.25 -20.61
CA HIS A 79 10.46 0.99 -21.29
C HIS A 79 10.35 1.06 -22.83
N ASP A 80 9.37 1.77 -23.37
CA ASP A 80 9.17 1.96 -24.81
C ASP A 80 9.10 0.66 -25.64
N VAL A 81 8.65 -0.44 -25.04
CA VAL A 81 8.42 -1.69 -25.77
C VAL A 81 7.32 -1.48 -26.82
N PRO A 82 7.46 -2.05 -28.03
CA PRO A 82 6.46 -1.88 -29.08
C PRO A 82 5.03 -2.12 -28.59
N VAL A 83 4.13 -1.19 -28.87
CA VAL A 83 2.73 -1.20 -28.39
C VAL A 83 2.02 -2.53 -28.70
N THR A 84 2.40 -3.21 -29.78
CA THR A 84 1.87 -4.53 -30.14
C THR A 84 2.11 -5.60 -29.05
N TRP A 85 3.27 -5.60 -28.40
CA TRP A 85 3.58 -6.52 -27.30
C TRP A 85 2.84 -6.13 -26.02
N VAL A 86 2.72 -4.83 -25.75
CA VAL A 86 1.94 -4.32 -24.61
C VAL A 86 0.46 -4.69 -24.76
N LEU A 87 -0.12 -4.50 -25.94
CA LEU A 87 -1.50 -4.92 -26.22
C LEU A 87 -1.69 -6.44 -26.12
N GLY A 88 -0.74 -7.23 -26.64
CA GLY A 88 -0.74 -8.67 -26.45
C GLY A 88 -0.70 -9.10 -25.00
N GLY A 89 0.10 -8.44 -24.18
CA GLY A 89 0.17 -8.61 -22.73
C GLY A 89 -1.15 -8.27 -22.02
N ILE A 90 -1.76 -7.13 -22.39
CA ILE A 90 -3.06 -6.70 -21.83
C ILE A 90 -4.16 -7.71 -22.18
N VAL A 91 -4.24 -8.17 -23.42
CA VAL A 91 -5.21 -9.19 -23.85
C VAL A 91 -5.00 -10.49 -23.05
N SER A 92 -3.74 -10.92 -22.91
CA SER A 92 -3.39 -12.11 -22.11
C SER A 92 -3.77 -11.94 -20.63
N PHE A 93 -3.51 -10.78 -20.05
CA PHE A 93 -3.93 -10.42 -18.70
C PHE A 93 -5.44 -10.50 -18.51
N VAL A 94 -6.22 -9.95 -19.45
CA VAL A 94 -7.69 -9.97 -19.39
C VAL A 94 -8.22 -11.40 -19.51
N ILE A 95 -7.68 -12.20 -20.42
CA ILE A 95 -8.10 -13.60 -20.61
C ILE A 95 -7.78 -14.42 -19.36
N ILE A 96 -6.52 -14.43 -18.92
CA ILE A 96 -6.05 -15.21 -17.78
C ILE A 96 -6.71 -14.72 -16.49
N GLY A 97 -6.81 -13.41 -16.29
CA GLY A 97 -7.46 -12.82 -15.13
C GLY A 97 -8.95 -13.17 -15.06
N THR A 98 -9.67 -13.10 -16.20
CA THR A 98 -11.09 -13.49 -16.26
C THR A 98 -11.28 -14.97 -15.96
N PHE A 99 -10.42 -15.81 -16.51
CA PHE A 99 -10.44 -17.25 -16.23
C PHE A 99 -10.16 -17.53 -14.76
N TYR A 100 -9.14 -16.87 -14.17
CA TYR A 100 -8.79 -16.98 -12.76
C TYR A 100 -9.94 -16.54 -11.83
N VAL A 101 -10.54 -15.38 -12.10
CA VAL A 101 -11.69 -14.89 -11.30
C VAL A 101 -12.86 -15.84 -11.39
N ARG A 102 -13.22 -16.34 -12.60
CA ARG A 102 -14.30 -17.31 -12.77
C ARG A 102 -14.04 -18.62 -12.04
N MET A 103 -12.80 -19.10 -12.03
CA MET A 103 -12.40 -20.28 -11.29
C MET A 103 -12.54 -20.07 -9.77
N GLN A 104 -12.04 -18.94 -9.26
CA GLN A 104 -12.12 -18.58 -7.83
C GLN A 104 -13.58 -18.44 -7.33
N LEU A 105 -14.48 -17.90 -8.17
CA LEU A 105 -15.91 -17.77 -7.81
C LEU A 105 -16.65 -19.10 -7.70
N ARG A 106 -16.10 -20.17 -8.30
CA ARG A 106 -16.68 -21.54 -8.24
C ARG A 106 -16.09 -22.37 -7.11
N GLU A 107 -14.95 -21.97 -6.56
CA GLU A 107 -14.23 -22.71 -5.54
C GLU A 107 -14.87 -22.51 -4.16
N ARG A 108 -14.96 -23.60 -3.37
CA ARG A 108 -15.52 -23.56 -2.02
C ARG A 108 -14.60 -22.83 -1.02
N TYR A 109 -13.29 -22.88 -1.25
CA TYR A 109 -12.26 -22.22 -0.45
C TYR A 109 -11.31 -21.44 -1.37
N PRO A 110 -11.77 -20.32 -1.95
CA PRO A 110 -10.98 -19.61 -2.93
C PRO A 110 -9.74 -18.97 -2.29
N MET A 111 -8.64 -18.93 -3.04
CA MET A 111 -7.39 -18.29 -2.63
C MET A 111 -7.57 -16.78 -2.47
N LEU A 112 -8.30 -16.15 -3.41
CA LEU A 112 -8.79 -14.79 -3.29
C LEU A 112 -10.30 -14.80 -3.05
N PRO A 113 -10.78 -14.27 -1.91
CA PRO A 113 -12.18 -14.36 -1.52
C PRO A 113 -13.04 -13.29 -2.22
N PHE A 114 -13.20 -13.40 -3.53
CA PHE A 114 -14.06 -12.49 -4.31
C PHE A 114 -15.52 -12.50 -3.86
N ASP A 115 -15.97 -13.57 -3.23
CA ASP A 115 -17.30 -13.68 -2.63
C ASP A 115 -17.49 -12.71 -1.45
N LEU A 116 -16.42 -12.40 -0.69
CA LEU A 116 -16.47 -11.41 0.38
C LEU A 116 -16.66 -9.98 -0.16
N LEU A 117 -16.31 -9.72 -1.42
CA LEU A 117 -16.57 -8.42 -2.06
C LEU A 117 -18.09 -8.13 -2.22
N LYS A 118 -18.95 -9.14 -2.08
CA LYS A 118 -20.40 -8.93 -2.03
C LYS A 118 -20.84 -8.24 -0.73
N ILE A 119 -20.01 -8.27 0.31
CA ILE A 119 -20.25 -7.54 1.56
C ILE A 119 -19.86 -6.07 1.33
N PRO A 120 -20.79 -5.10 1.34
CA PRO A 120 -20.49 -3.72 0.95
C PRO A 120 -19.37 -3.09 1.78
N ILE A 121 -19.37 -3.29 3.11
CA ILE A 121 -18.33 -2.76 4.01
C ILE A 121 -16.96 -3.33 3.66
N PHE A 122 -16.89 -4.63 3.37
CA PHE A 122 -15.65 -5.30 2.97
C PHE A 122 -15.13 -4.74 1.64
N SER A 123 -15.99 -4.67 0.62
CA SER A 123 -15.65 -4.15 -0.71
C SER A 123 -15.16 -2.70 -0.64
N MET A 124 -15.88 -1.83 0.06
CA MET A 124 -15.48 -0.44 0.25
C MET A 124 -14.16 -0.32 1.01
N SER A 125 -13.88 -1.21 1.96
CA SER A 125 -12.59 -1.26 2.67
C SER A 125 -11.44 -1.67 1.77
N VAL A 126 -11.67 -2.62 0.86
CA VAL A 126 -10.69 -3.04 -0.16
C VAL A 126 -10.40 -1.89 -1.13
N VAL A 127 -11.44 -1.24 -1.67
CA VAL A 127 -11.29 -0.09 -2.59
C VAL A 127 -10.53 1.05 -1.90
N THR A 128 -10.91 1.40 -0.69
CA THR A 128 -10.21 2.45 0.08
C THR A 128 -8.75 2.07 0.34
N SER A 129 -8.46 0.78 0.61
CA SER A 129 -7.08 0.29 0.75
C SER A 129 -6.29 0.46 -0.55
N ILE A 130 -6.84 0.04 -1.69
CA ILE A 130 -6.17 0.19 -2.99
C ILE A 130 -5.86 1.66 -3.26
N LEU A 131 -6.83 2.55 -3.15
CA LEU A 131 -6.65 3.98 -3.41
C LEU A 131 -5.59 4.60 -2.49
N SER A 132 -5.63 4.30 -1.19
CA SER A 132 -4.68 4.87 -0.23
C SER A 132 -3.27 4.34 -0.38
N PHE A 133 -3.09 3.03 -0.66
CA PHE A 133 -1.76 2.47 -0.91
C PHE A 133 -1.20 2.88 -2.27
N THR A 134 -2.06 3.10 -3.28
CA THR A 134 -1.66 3.72 -4.55
C THR A 134 -1.11 5.12 -4.31
N ALA A 135 -1.84 5.97 -3.62
CA ALA A 135 -1.43 7.32 -3.31
C ALA A 135 -0.16 7.37 -2.44
N GLN A 136 -0.05 6.48 -1.44
CA GLN A 136 1.14 6.37 -0.61
C GLN A 136 2.37 6.01 -1.43
N MET A 137 2.28 4.99 -2.29
CA MET A 137 3.41 4.54 -3.11
C MET A 137 3.81 5.60 -4.13
N LEU A 138 2.82 6.23 -4.76
CA LEU A 138 2.99 7.35 -5.67
C LEU A 138 3.78 8.49 -5.01
N SER A 139 3.39 8.87 -3.79
CA SER A 139 4.08 9.90 -3.01
C SER A 139 5.49 9.46 -2.59
N LEU A 140 5.67 8.22 -2.11
CA LEU A 140 6.97 7.74 -1.63
C LEU A 140 8.01 7.64 -2.75
N VAL A 141 7.60 7.26 -3.96
CA VAL A 141 8.52 7.15 -5.10
C VAL A 141 8.81 8.51 -5.71
N ALA A 142 7.81 9.41 -5.83
CA ALA A 142 8.00 10.73 -6.41
C ALA A 142 8.75 11.71 -5.49
N MET A 143 8.65 11.54 -4.16
CA MET A 143 9.20 12.46 -3.17
C MET A 143 10.73 12.64 -3.26
N PRO A 144 11.56 11.59 -3.37
CA PRO A 144 13.01 11.76 -3.53
C PRO A 144 13.38 12.62 -4.74
N PHE A 145 12.65 12.45 -5.83
CA PHE A 145 12.86 13.26 -7.04
C PHE A 145 12.47 14.72 -6.80
N LEU A 146 11.33 14.98 -6.16
CA LEU A 146 10.90 16.33 -5.80
C LEU A 146 11.97 17.03 -4.94
N LEU A 147 12.51 16.34 -3.94
CA LEU A 147 13.52 16.88 -3.04
C LEU A 147 14.86 17.12 -3.74
N ALA A 148 15.27 16.23 -4.64
CA ALA A 148 16.54 16.33 -5.36
C ALA A 148 16.47 17.37 -6.50
N THR A 149 15.41 17.38 -7.31
CA THR A 149 15.34 18.25 -8.49
C THR A 149 14.89 19.69 -8.14
N THR A 150 13.88 19.84 -7.29
CA THR A 150 13.31 21.15 -6.97
C THR A 150 14.05 21.85 -5.81
N PHE A 151 14.45 21.07 -4.80
CA PHE A 151 15.06 21.61 -3.58
C PHE A 151 16.56 21.33 -3.45
N HIS A 152 17.15 20.60 -4.40
CA HIS A 152 18.59 20.30 -4.47
C HIS A 152 19.18 19.64 -3.22
N TYR A 153 18.35 18.81 -2.52
CA TYR A 153 18.82 18.01 -1.39
C TYR A 153 19.70 16.86 -1.88
N ASP A 154 20.77 16.59 -1.13
CA ASP A 154 21.57 15.38 -1.30
C ASP A 154 20.83 14.13 -0.81
N ALA A 155 21.41 12.96 -1.05
CA ALA A 155 20.80 11.68 -0.67
C ALA A 155 20.55 11.56 0.86
N VAL A 156 21.44 12.13 1.68
CA VAL A 156 21.33 12.09 3.14
C VAL A 156 20.20 13.00 3.62
N GLY A 157 20.15 14.25 3.14
CA GLY A 157 19.09 15.20 3.45
C GLY A 157 17.72 14.71 3.01
N THR A 158 17.63 14.12 1.80
CA THR A 158 16.42 13.48 1.29
C THR A 158 15.95 12.36 2.23
N GLY A 159 16.83 11.46 2.63
CA GLY A 159 16.52 10.35 3.54
C GLY A 159 16.04 10.83 4.91
N LEU A 160 16.67 11.85 5.47
CA LEU A 160 16.28 12.45 6.75
C LEU A 160 14.90 13.11 6.68
N LEU A 161 14.63 13.88 5.63
CA LEU A 161 13.31 14.50 5.43
C LEU A 161 12.21 13.46 5.26
N MET A 162 12.45 12.42 4.46
CA MET A 162 11.49 11.34 4.24
C MET A 162 11.17 10.54 5.51
N THR A 163 12.08 10.50 6.48
CA THR A 163 11.85 9.86 7.78
C THR A 163 10.72 10.53 8.58
N SER A 164 10.42 11.80 8.30
CA SER A 164 9.33 12.55 8.96
C SER A 164 7.96 11.89 8.77
N TRP A 165 7.70 11.30 7.61
CA TRP A 165 6.44 10.61 7.31
C TRP A 165 6.21 9.35 8.20
N PRO A 166 7.07 8.32 8.15
CA PRO A 166 6.88 7.12 8.97
C PRO A 166 7.02 7.41 10.48
N LEU A 167 7.79 8.43 10.87
CA LEU A 167 7.92 8.83 12.27
C LEU A 167 6.56 9.18 12.88
N VAL A 168 5.76 10.00 12.19
CA VAL A 168 4.42 10.37 12.68
C VAL A 168 3.48 9.16 12.71
N ILE A 169 3.58 8.24 11.75
CA ILE A 169 2.76 7.03 11.75
C ILE A 169 2.97 6.20 13.02
N VAL A 170 4.21 6.12 13.55
CA VAL A 170 4.52 5.38 14.79
C VAL A 170 3.69 5.87 15.96
N PHE A 171 3.47 7.18 16.07
CA PHE A 171 2.68 7.76 17.16
C PHE A 171 1.17 7.75 16.87
N VAL A 172 0.79 8.07 15.64
CA VAL A 172 -0.63 8.23 15.27
C VAL A 172 -1.35 6.89 15.11
N ALA A 173 -0.69 5.85 14.58
CA ALA A 173 -1.36 4.58 14.35
C ALA A 173 -1.82 3.86 15.65
N PRO A 174 -1.05 3.86 16.76
CA PRO A 174 -1.55 3.38 18.05
C PRO A 174 -2.71 4.22 18.59
N LEU A 175 -2.63 5.56 18.48
CA LEU A 175 -3.73 6.44 18.89
C LEU A 175 -5.01 6.15 18.11
N ALA A 176 -4.90 5.98 16.78
CA ALA A 176 -6.02 5.56 15.95
C ALA A 176 -6.58 4.20 16.39
N GLY A 177 -5.70 3.27 16.79
CA GLY A 177 -6.08 1.97 17.35
C GLY A 177 -6.91 2.09 18.63
N LEU A 178 -6.51 2.98 19.55
CA LEU A 178 -7.24 3.25 20.80
C LEU A 178 -8.60 3.94 20.58
N MET A 179 -8.81 4.58 19.44
CA MET A 179 -10.09 5.19 19.06
C MET A 179 -11.07 4.18 18.44
N ILE A 180 -10.61 2.98 18.05
CA ILE A 180 -11.47 1.91 17.55
C ILE A 180 -12.44 1.49 18.68
N GLY A 181 -13.73 1.43 18.34
CA GLY A 181 -14.81 1.16 19.30
C GLY A 181 -15.40 2.41 19.97
N LYS A 182 -14.68 3.56 19.96
CA LYS A 182 -15.22 4.85 20.43
C LYS A 182 -15.72 5.72 19.27
N VAL A 183 -15.04 5.67 18.15
CA VAL A 183 -15.38 6.43 16.92
C VAL A 183 -15.57 5.44 15.79
N HIS A 184 -16.54 5.69 14.93
CA HIS A 184 -16.79 4.82 13.79
C HIS A 184 -15.56 4.78 12.85
N PRO A 185 -15.04 3.59 12.49
CA PRO A 185 -13.83 3.47 11.68
C PRO A 185 -13.91 4.18 10.32
N GLY A 186 -15.12 4.31 9.76
CA GLY A 186 -15.36 5.08 8.53
C GLY A 186 -15.06 6.57 8.68
N ILE A 187 -15.34 7.16 9.87
CA ILE A 187 -15.03 8.57 10.17
C ILE A 187 -13.52 8.73 10.33
N LEU A 188 -12.88 7.87 11.15
CA LEU A 188 -11.43 7.92 11.37
C LEU A 188 -10.67 7.77 10.05
N GLY A 189 -11.07 6.81 9.21
CA GLY A 189 -10.48 6.61 7.90
C GLY A 189 -10.72 7.78 6.95
N GLY A 190 -11.93 8.34 6.95
CA GLY A 190 -12.28 9.50 6.13
C GLY A 190 -11.48 10.74 6.52
N VAL A 191 -11.43 11.08 7.81
CA VAL A 191 -10.63 12.19 8.33
C VAL A 191 -9.15 11.98 8.05
N GLY A 192 -8.62 10.77 8.30
CA GLY A 192 -7.23 10.45 8.01
C GLY A 192 -6.88 10.68 6.53
N LEU A 193 -7.66 10.12 5.61
CA LEU A 193 -7.39 10.29 4.17
C LEU A 193 -7.60 11.74 3.69
N THR A 194 -8.50 12.51 4.30
CA THR A 194 -8.63 13.94 4.00
C THR A 194 -7.39 14.72 4.45
N ILE A 195 -6.85 14.43 5.65
CA ILE A 195 -5.59 15.04 6.13
C ILE A 195 -4.44 14.68 5.18
N MET A 196 -4.33 13.42 4.76
CA MET A 196 -3.32 13.00 3.80
C MET A 196 -3.47 13.71 2.44
N SER A 197 -4.71 13.87 1.96
CA SER A 197 -5.02 14.60 0.72
C SER A 197 -4.56 16.05 0.79
N VAL A 198 -4.86 16.75 1.88
CA VAL A 198 -4.39 18.12 2.11
C VAL A 198 -2.85 18.17 2.12
N GLY A 199 -2.19 17.23 2.79
CA GLY A 199 -0.73 17.13 2.78
C GLY A 199 -0.15 16.96 1.39
N CYS A 200 -0.73 16.07 0.57
CA CYS A 200 -0.33 15.83 -0.81
C CYS A 200 -0.54 17.08 -1.70
N PHE A 201 -1.68 17.77 -1.57
CA PHE A 201 -1.91 19.04 -2.29
C PHE A 201 -0.93 20.12 -1.86
N CYS A 202 -0.65 20.26 -0.56
CA CYS A 202 0.36 21.19 -0.06
C CYS A 202 1.77 20.89 -0.57
N LEU A 203 2.08 19.64 -0.91
CA LEU A 203 3.35 19.22 -1.53
C LEU A 203 3.32 19.43 -3.05
N SER A 204 2.18 19.22 -3.72
CA SER A 204 2.04 19.49 -5.15
C SER A 204 2.23 20.98 -5.49
N PHE A 205 1.69 21.87 -4.66
CA PHE A 205 1.77 23.33 -4.87
C PHE A 205 2.84 24.00 -4.00
N ILE A 206 3.91 23.28 -3.65
CA ILE A 206 4.94 23.79 -2.76
C ILE A 206 5.79 24.86 -3.48
N PRO A 207 5.97 26.05 -2.89
CA PRO A 207 6.89 27.07 -3.44
C PRO A 207 8.34 26.59 -3.36
N THR A 208 9.15 26.91 -4.38
CA THR A 208 10.56 26.51 -4.48
C THR A 208 11.44 27.12 -3.37
N GLU A 209 11.03 28.25 -2.79
CA GLU A 209 11.74 28.92 -1.70
C GLU A 209 11.41 28.35 -0.31
N THR A 210 10.68 27.22 -0.26
CA THR A 210 10.26 26.63 1.02
C THR A 210 11.44 26.02 1.76
N GLY A 211 11.69 26.49 2.99
CA GLY A 211 12.73 25.95 3.85
C GLY A 211 12.41 24.57 4.44
N HIS A 212 13.40 23.96 5.13
CA HIS A 212 13.29 22.61 5.72
C HIS A 212 12.02 22.39 6.55
N PHE A 213 11.68 23.33 7.42
CA PHE A 213 10.48 23.21 8.27
C PHE A 213 9.21 23.12 7.44
N GLY A 214 9.15 23.85 6.32
CA GLY A 214 8.02 23.82 5.40
C GLY A 214 7.80 22.46 4.75
N LEU A 215 8.87 21.72 4.43
CA LEU A 215 8.80 20.35 3.90
C LEU A 215 8.40 19.34 5.00
N VAL A 216 9.05 19.44 6.17
CA VAL A 216 8.82 18.50 7.29
C VAL A 216 7.37 18.45 7.70
N TRP A 217 6.70 19.59 7.97
CA TRP A 217 5.32 19.56 8.43
C TRP A 217 4.34 19.02 7.39
N ARG A 218 4.59 19.24 6.09
CA ARG A 218 3.77 18.68 5.01
C ARG A 218 3.90 17.16 4.93
N LEU A 219 5.12 16.64 5.04
CA LEU A 219 5.38 15.20 5.12
C LEU A 219 4.76 14.58 6.37
N MET A 220 4.87 15.26 7.51
CA MET A 220 4.23 14.82 8.76
C MET A 220 2.70 14.80 8.63
N LEU A 221 2.11 15.76 7.92
CA LEU A 221 0.67 15.77 7.65
C LEU A 221 0.22 14.56 6.83
N CYS A 222 0.98 14.19 5.79
CA CYS A 222 0.73 12.98 5.02
C CYS A 222 0.84 11.72 5.89
N GLY A 223 1.89 11.63 6.73
CA GLY A 223 2.09 10.53 7.67
C GLY A 223 0.99 10.42 8.72
N MET A 224 0.55 11.55 9.28
CA MET A 224 -0.57 11.62 10.23
C MET A 224 -1.86 11.09 9.60
N GLY A 225 -2.18 11.58 8.40
CA GLY A 225 -3.36 11.14 7.68
C GLY A 225 -3.37 9.66 7.39
N PHE A 226 -2.26 9.11 6.90
CA PHE A 226 -2.13 7.68 6.61
C PHE A 226 -2.18 6.82 7.88
N GLY A 227 -1.51 7.23 8.96
CA GLY A 227 -1.53 6.54 10.24
C GLY A 227 -2.92 6.45 10.87
N LEU A 228 -3.68 7.55 10.78
CA LEU A 228 -5.06 7.62 11.28
C LEU A 228 -6.02 6.74 10.46
N PHE A 229 -5.76 6.55 9.17
CA PHE A 229 -6.56 5.70 8.28
C PHE A 229 -6.27 4.21 8.43
N GLN A 230 -4.99 3.82 8.48
CA GLN A 230 -4.57 2.45 8.24
C GLN A 230 -5.12 1.46 9.28
N SER A 231 -4.99 1.76 10.57
CA SER A 231 -5.44 0.87 11.66
C SER A 231 -6.95 0.64 11.66
N PRO A 232 -7.81 1.67 11.63
CA PRO A 232 -9.26 1.50 11.57
C PRO A 232 -9.74 0.77 10.31
N ASN A 233 -9.12 1.04 9.16
CA ASN A 233 -9.49 0.39 7.91
C ASN A 233 -9.17 -1.11 7.92
N ASN A 234 -7.99 -1.49 8.40
CA ASN A 234 -7.60 -2.89 8.54
C ASN A 234 -8.53 -3.62 9.51
N HIS A 235 -8.85 -3.00 10.66
CA HIS A 235 -9.79 -3.56 11.62
C HIS A 235 -11.17 -3.77 10.99
N MET A 236 -11.71 -2.77 10.29
CA MET A 236 -13.02 -2.85 9.64
C MET A 236 -13.07 -3.94 8.57
N LEU A 237 -12.02 -4.06 7.74
CA LEU A 237 -11.93 -5.10 6.72
C LEU A 237 -11.94 -6.50 7.35
N LEU A 238 -11.14 -6.72 8.39
CA LEU A 238 -11.05 -8.02 9.04
C LEU A 238 -12.30 -8.38 9.83
N SER A 239 -12.93 -7.40 10.52
CA SER A 239 -14.13 -7.63 11.33
C SER A 239 -15.40 -7.76 10.51
N SER A 240 -15.41 -7.30 9.26
CA SER A 240 -16.57 -7.45 8.34
C SER A 240 -16.65 -8.83 7.69
N ALA A 241 -15.59 -9.63 7.77
CA ALA A 241 -15.58 -11.00 7.28
C ALA A 241 -16.08 -11.99 8.36
N PRO A 242 -16.71 -13.11 7.97
CA PRO A 242 -17.04 -14.17 8.92
C PRO A 242 -15.81 -14.67 9.67
N PRO A 243 -15.90 -14.98 11.00
CA PRO A 243 -14.78 -15.39 11.83
C PRO A 243 -13.97 -16.58 11.25
N GLN A 244 -14.66 -17.51 10.59
CA GLN A 244 -14.06 -18.69 9.95
C GLN A 244 -13.23 -18.33 8.71
N ARG A 245 -13.37 -17.11 8.17
CA ARG A 245 -12.72 -16.61 6.95
C ARG A 245 -11.76 -15.46 7.20
N THR A 246 -11.35 -15.22 8.44
CA THR A 246 -10.40 -14.15 8.80
C THR A 246 -9.06 -14.30 8.08
N GLY A 247 -8.59 -15.53 7.85
CA GLY A 247 -7.39 -15.78 7.05
C GLY A 247 -7.53 -15.33 5.60
N SER A 248 -8.68 -15.60 4.96
CA SER A 248 -8.98 -15.13 3.60
C SER A 248 -9.10 -13.60 3.54
N ALA A 249 -9.71 -12.98 4.55
CA ALA A 249 -9.81 -11.53 4.66
C ALA A 249 -8.44 -10.87 4.81
N SER A 250 -7.53 -11.47 5.61
CA SER A 250 -6.13 -11.02 5.75
C SER A 250 -5.38 -11.14 4.43
N GLY A 251 -5.59 -12.21 3.68
CA GLY A 251 -5.04 -12.39 2.34
C GLY A 251 -5.51 -11.30 1.36
N MET A 252 -6.82 -10.98 1.38
CA MET A 252 -7.37 -9.89 0.56
C MET A 252 -6.80 -8.52 0.95
N LEU A 253 -6.60 -8.26 2.24
CA LEU A 253 -5.95 -7.03 2.71
C LEU A 253 -4.52 -6.91 2.17
N ALA A 254 -3.74 -7.99 2.23
CA ALA A 254 -2.39 -8.02 1.67
C ALA A 254 -2.40 -7.81 0.15
N THR A 255 -3.32 -8.46 -0.56
CA THR A 255 -3.49 -8.31 -2.02
C THR A 255 -3.89 -6.88 -2.40
N ALA A 256 -4.86 -6.29 -1.71
CA ALA A 256 -5.28 -4.90 -1.96
C ALA A 256 -4.12 -3.91 -1.78
N ARG A 257 -3.29 -4.12 -0.74
CA ARG A 257 -2.08 -3.35 -0.50
C ARG A 257 -1.07 -3.50 -1.65
N LEU A 258 -0.80 -4.73 -2.08
CA LEU A 258 0.16 -4.99 -3.18
C LEU A 258 -0.34 -4.39 -4.49
N ILE A 259 -1.63 -4.56 -4.83
CA ILE A 259 -2.23 -3.93 -6.01
C ILE A 259 -2.04 -2.41 -5.95
N GLY A 260 -2.39 -1.78 -4.82
CA GLY A 260 -2.23 -0.34 -4.66
C GLY A 260 -0.77 0.10 -4.84
N GLN A 261 0.18 -0.57 -4.19
CA GLN A 261 1.60 -0.25 -4.30
C GLN A 261 2.12 -0.41 -5.74
N THR A 262 1.73 -1.49 -6.43
CA THR A 262 2.14 -1.73 -7.82
C THR A 262 1.56 -0.67 -8.77
N VAL A 263 0.25 -0.39 -8.63
CA VAL A 263 -0.40 0.66 -9.44
C VAL A 263 0.24 2.03 -9.17
N GLY A 264 0.55 2.34 -7.90
CA GLY A 264 1.22 3.59 -7.54
C GLY A 264 2.59 3.74 -8.18
N ALA A 265 3.43 2.70 -8.10
CA ALA A 265 4.75 2.69 -8.75
C ALA A 265 4.65 2.84 -10.26
N ALA A 266 3.69 2.13 -10.88
CA ALA A 266 3.41 2.21 -12.30
C ALA A 266 2.98 3.61 -12.76
N LEU A 267 2.09 4.26 -11.99
CA LEU A 267 1.64 5.62 -12.27
C LEU A 267 2.78 6.62 -12.16
N VAL A 268 3.73 6.45 -11.22
CA VAL A 268 4.93 7.30 -11.16
C VAL A 268 5.74 7.17 -12.43
N ALA A 269 6.06 5.94 -12.87
CA ALA A 269 6.82 5.70 -14.08
C ALA A 269 6.14 6.34 -15.30
N LEU A 270 4.81 6.19 -15.40
CA LEU A 270 4.00 6.82 -16.46
C LEU A 270 4.06 8.35 -16.41
N LEU A 271 3.94 8.95 -15.21
CA LEU A 271 4.01 10.40 -15.07
C LEU A 271 5.40 10.94 -15.47
N PHE A 272 6.48 10.28 -15.07
CA PHE A 272 7.84 10.66 -15.47
C PHE A 272 8.04 10.55 -16.98
N HIS A 273 7.49 9.51 -17.61
CA HIS A 273 7.54 9.35 -19.07
C HIS A 273 6.77 10.47 -19.80
N LEU A 274 5.61 10.89 -19.30
CA LEU A 274 4.73 11.88 -19.95
C LEU A 274 5.11 13.33 -19.65
N TYR A 275 5.53 13.64 -18.43
CA TYR A 275 5.67 15.02 -17.93
C TYR A 275 7.08 15.40 -17.51
N GLY A 276 8.04 14.45 -17.50
CA GLY A 276 9.44 14.73 -17.18
C GLY A 276 9.62 15.44 -15.83
N ASP A 277 10.15 16.66 -15.85
CA ASP A 277 10.52 17.41 -14.65
C ASP A 277 9.32 17.83 -13.77
N SER A 278 8.13 17.97 -14.33
CA SER A 278 6.93 18.30 -13.55
C SER A 278 6.29 17.07 -12.88
N ALA A 279 6.69 15.85 -13.27
CA ALA A 279 6.13 14.60 -12.79
C ALA A 279 6.06 14.47 -11.26
N PRO A 280 7.04 14.92 -10.45
CA PRO A 280 6.92 14.83 -8.99
C PRO A 280 5.76 15.65 -8.43
N HIS A 281 5.51 16.85 -8.96
CA HIS A 281 4.38 17.70 -8.55
C HIS A 281 3.05 17.08 -8.96
N ASP A 282 2.96 16.56 -10.19
CA ASP A 282 1.77 15.90 -10.73
C ASP A 282 1.46 14.60 -9.98
N ALA A 283 2.49 13.86 -9.56
CA ALA A 283 2.34 12.68 -8.72
C ALA A 283 1.73 13.03 -7.36
N MET A 284 2.16 14.13 -6.72
CA MET A 284 1.56 14.60 -5.48
C MET A 284 0.10 15.05 -5.68
N LEU A 285 -0.19 15.72 -6.81
CA LEU A 285 -1.55 16.11 -7.17
C LEU A 285 -2.46 14.88 -7.30
N LEU A 286 -2.03 13.89 -8.07
CA LEU A 286 -2.77 12.64 -8.28
C LEU A 286 -2.94 11.87 -6.97
N ALA A 287 -1.92 11.80 -6.11
CA ALA A 287 -2.00 11.20 -4.78
C ALA A 287 -3.05 11.90 -3.90
N GLY A 288 -3.12 13.23 -3.95
CA GLY A 288 -4.13 14.03 -3.27
C GLY A 288 -5.55 13.71 -3.74
N ILE A 289 -5.76 13.58 -5.05
CA ILE A 289 -7.06 13.19 -5.63
C ILE A 289 -7.45 11.78 -5.22
N LEU A 290 -6.53 10.81 -5.32
CA LEU A 290 -6.80 9.41 -4.96
C LEU A 290 -7.14 9.26 -3.48
N THR A 291 -6.45 9.97 -2.59
CA THR A 291 -6.76 9.96 -1.15
C THR A 291 -8.09 10.64 -0.85
N LEU A 292 -8.47 11.68 -1.57
CA LEU A 292 -9.78 12.31 -1.45
C LEU A 292 -10.91 11.36 -1.88
N CYS A 293 -10.74 10.65 -3.00
CA CYS A 293 -11.65 9.58 -3.42
C CYS A 293 -11.74 8.47 -2.37
N GLY A 294 -10.60 8.10 -1.77
CA GLY A 294 -10.54 7.14 -0.67
C GLY A 294 -11.27 7.63 0.58
N ALA A 295 -11.16 8.92 0.93
CA ALA A 295 -11.88 9.55 2.03
C ALA A 295 -13.40 9.49 1.80
N PHE A 296 -13.85 9.80 0.59
CA PHE A 296 -15.26 9.69 0.19
C PHE A 296 -15.76 8.25 0.33
N SER A 297 -15.01 7.27 -0.22
CA SER A 297 -15.33 5.84 -0.07
C SER A 297 -15.39 5.42 1.41
N SER A 298 -14.48 5.93 2.25
CA SER A 298 -14.49 5.66 3.69
C SER A 298 -15.72 6.23 4.39
N CYS A 299 -16.15 7.44 4.04
CA CYS A 299 -17.36 8.08 4.60
C CYS A 299 -18.65 7.38 4.13
N CYS A 300 -18.71 6.86 2.91
CA CYS A 300 -19.87 6.11 2.43
C CYS A 300 -20.18 4.86 3.27
N ARG A 301 -19.19 4.29 3.98
CA ARG A 301 -19.41 3.17 4.92
C ARG A 301 -20.29 3.51 6.11
N LEU A 302 -20.44 4.78 6.45
CA LEU A 302 -21.34 5.24 7.54
C LEU A 302 -22.80 4.91 7.28
N LYS A 303 -23.19 4.80 6.01
CA LYS A 303 -24.57 4.51 5.59
C LYS A 303 -24.86 3.00 5.50
N VAL A 304 -23.86 2.15 5.66
CA VAL A 304 -23.97 0.69 5.52
C VAL A 304 -23.95 0.07 6.91
N SER A 305 -25.07 -0.60 7.29
CA SER A 305 -25.14 -1.32 8.57
C SER A 305 -24.18 -2.51 8.56
N MET A 306 -23.45 -2.71 9.68
CA MET A 306 -22.68 -3.94 9.87
C MET A 306 -23.62 -5.14 9.87
N PRO A 307 -23.30 -6.24 9.18
CA PRO A 307 -24.01 -7.49 9.35
C PRO A 307 -23.89 -7.90 10.83
N LYS A 308 -25.05 -8.20 11.45
CA LYS A 308 -25.13 -8.69 12.85
C LYS A 308 -24.52 -10.07 12.98
#